data_15ef75021d1c1af682ea4732e60e4f71
#
_entry.id   15ef75021d1c1af682ea4732e60e4f71
#
_cell.length_a   1.000
_cell.length_b   1.000
_cell.length_c   1.000
_cell.angle_alpha   90.00
_cell.angle_beta   90.00
_cell.angle_gamma   90.00
#
_symmetry.space_group_name_H-M   'P 1'
#
loop_
_entity.id
_entity.type
_entity.pdbx_description
1 polymer ?
#
loop_
_entity_poly.entity_id
_entity_poly.type
_entity_poly.pdbx_seq_one_letter_code
_entity_poly.pdbx_strand_id
1 'polypeptide(L)'
;MPVTDRFGMALSTESTAAAEEWQQGVDKLLSQNPGPELHFMRAIELDEGFAIPHCGLAVWHQQKNRPADAKSTSKGALALASGVSRRERQQIEAVDLWINGKGRNSIQLIKEHLAEFHRDGLLMRLAHRLYMRGCDGAGTLDFPPEYLALLRQVATYCMDDWAFLAEYAFAHHETGQLDEAMRLAQLSLDMNQTNAVACHSMTHVHFERGDSASGEDFLGSWLRGFDSPATSYVHLSWHLALFELAQGKYQETLDRYEDFIRPSVV
;
A
#
# COMPACT_ATOMS: atom_id res chain seq x y z
N MET A 1 19.30 -22.74 -6.34
CA MET A 1 19.48 -21.28 -6.23
C MET A 1 18.53 -20.82 -5.14
N PRO A 2 18.86 -19.82 -4.33
CA PRO A 2 17.92 -19.35 -3.32
C PRO A 2 16.62 -18.86 -4.00
N VAL A 3 15.48 -19.09 -3.34
CA VAL A 3 14.19 -18.53 -3.76
C VAL A 3 14.23 -17.02 -3.54
N THR A 4 13.76 -16.24 -4.51
CA THR A 4 13.76 -14.77 -4.45
C THR A 4 12.38 -14.21 -4.72
N ASP A 5 12.11 -13.01 -4.20
CA ASP A 5 10.95 -12.23 -4.61
C ASP A 5 11.14 -11.62 -6.01
N ARG A 6 10.11 -10.89 -6.50
CA ARG A 6 10.14 -10.24 -7.83
C ARG A 6 11.23 -9.16 -7.97
N PHE A 7 11.85 -8.75 -6.90
CA PHE A 7 12.95 -7.79 -6.88
C PHE A 7 14.32 -8.44 -6.82
N GLY A 8 14.39 -9.79 -6.81
CA GLY A 8 15.61 -10.57 -6.71
C GLY A 8 16.16 -10.66 -5.28
N MET A 9 15.38 -10.25 -4.27
CA MET A 9 15.80 -10.37 -2.87
C MET A 9 15.50 -11.78 -2.34
N ALA A 10 16.49 -12.39 -1.69
CA ALA A 10 16.37 -13.76 -1.17
C ALA A 10 15.28 -13.87 -0.10
N LEU A 11 14.52 -14.95 -0.15
CA LEU A 11 13.49 -15.34 0.81
C LEU A 11 13.96 -16.52 1.66
N SER A 12 13.62 -16.52 2.95
CA SER A 12 13.94 -17.59 3.89
C SER A 12 12.91 -18.72 3.80
N THR A 13 12.74 -19.28 2.60
CA THR A 13 11.94 -20.46 2.29
C THR A 13 12.61 -21.26 1.18
N GLU A 14 12.45 -22.57 1.17
CA GLU A 14 12.84 -23.46 0.05
C GLU A 14 11.64 -23.76 -0.86
N SER A 15 10.42 -23.38 -0.45
CA SER A 15 9.18 -23.62 -1.20
C SER A 15 8.94 -22.49 -2.21
N THR A 16 9.15 -22.79 -3.49
CA THR A 16 8.82 -21.86 -4.58
C THR A 16 7.33 -21.49 -4.57
N ALA A 17 6.45 -22.45 -4.28
CA ALA A 17 5.01 -22.20 -4.21
C ALA A 17 4.65 -21.25 -3.05
N ALA A 18 5.29 -21.39 -1.88
CA ALA A 18 5.08 -20.45 -0.77
C ALA A 18 5.56 -19.04 -1.11
N ALA A 19 6.69 -18.92 -1.81
CA ALA A 19 7.22 -17.64 -2.27
C ALA A 19 6.32 -16.97 -3.32
N GLU A 20 5.75 -17.73 -4.25
CA GLU A 20 4.79 -17.23 -5.25
C GLU A 20 3.52 -16.70 -4.56
N GLU A 21 2.97 -17.44 -3.60
CA GLU A 21 1.82 -17.00 -2.81
C GLU A 21 2.14 -15.75 -1.99
N TRP A 22 3.30 -15.71 -1.33
CA TRP A 22 3.76 -14.50 -0.64
C TRP A 22 3.78 -13.29 -1.58
N GLN A 23 4.37 -13.44 -2.78
CA GLN A 23 4.48 -12.35 -3.75
C GLN A 23 3.10 -11.86 -4.22
N GLN A 24 2.18 -12.78 -4.51
CA GLN A 24 0.81 -12.41 -4.89
C GLN A 24 0.08 -11.66 -3.77
N GLY A 25 0.25 -12.11 -2.52
CA GLY A 25 -0.30 -11.43 -1.36
C GLY A 25 0.24 -10.01 -1.20
N VAL A 26 1.56 -9.82 -1.37
CA VAL A 26 2.20 -8.50 -1.33
C VAL A 26 1.69 -7.62 -2.46
N ASP A 27 1.63 -8.12 -3.68
CA ASP A 27 1.16 -7.34 -4.84
C ASP A 27 -0.28 -6.87 -4.68
N LYS A 28 -1.17 -7.73 -4.18
CA LYS A 28 -2.57 -7.36 -3.85
C LYS A 28 -2.65 -6.34 -2.71
N LEU A 29 -1.81 -6.49 -1.69
CA LEU A 29 -1.77 -5.56 -0.56
C LEU A 29 -1.29 -4.17 -1.01
N LEU A 30 -0.24 -4.10 -1.84
CA LEU A 30 0.34 -2.86 -2.34
C LEU A 30 -0.58 -2.16 -3.36
N SER A 31 -1.26 -2.90 -4.22
CA SER A 31 -2.24 -2.36 -5.18
C SER A 31 -3.62 -2.07 -4.58
N GLN A 32 -3.85 -2.46 -3.32
CA GLN A 32 -5.13 -2.41 -2.62
C GLN A 32 -6.24 -3.23 -3.30
N ASN A 33 -5.88 -4.31 -3.98
CA ASN A 33 -6.79 -5.29 -4.53
C ASN A 33 -7.32 -6.26 -3.45
N PRO A 34 -8.46 -6.94 -3.67
CA PRO A 34 -9.03 -7.85 -2.68
C PRO A 34 -8.23 -9.16 -2.55
N GLY A 35 -8.32 -9.77 -1.38
CA GLY A 35 -7.86 -11.13 -1.11
C GLY A 35 -6.37 -11.33 -0.83
N PRO A 36 -5.57 -10.33 -0.39
CA PRO A 36 -4.17 -10.57 -0.03
C PRO A 36 -4.02 -11.59 1.11
N GLU A 37 -4.98 -11.62 2.04
CA GLU A 37 -4.98 -12.54 3.17
C GLU A 37 -5.00 -14.01 2.76
N LEU A 38 -5.74 -14.35 1.70
CA LEU A 38 -5.83 -15.73 1.22
C LEU A 38 -4.47 -16.23 0.72
N HIS A 39 -3.73 -15.37 0.04
CA HIS A 39 -2.38 -15.68 -0.42
C HIS A 39 -1.38 -15.79 0.73
N PHE A 40 -1.43 -14.88 1.72
CA PHE A 40 -0.56 -15.00 2.89
C PHE A 40 -0.85 -16.27 3.70
N MET A 41 -2.11 -16.61 3.91
CA MET A 41 -2.50 -17.85 4.59
C MET A 41 -2.01 -19.09 3.80
N ARG A 42 -2.16 -19.05 2.47
CA ARG A 42 -1.69 -20.14 1.63
C ARG A 42 -0.18 -20.30 1.65
N ALA A 43 0.57 -19.19 1.67
CA ALA A 43 2.02 -19.23 1.83
C ALA A 43 2.44 -19.89 3.16
N ILE A 44 1.75 -19.57 4.26
CA ILE A 44 1.98 -20.18 5.58
C ILE A 44 1.66 -21.70 5.56
N GLU A 45 0.56 -22.10 4.92
CA GLU A 45 0.19 -23.52 4.79
C GLU A 45 1.22 -24.32 3.97
N LEU A 46 1.83 -23.70 2.96
CA LEU A 46 2.84 -24.33 2.10
C LEU A 46 4.22 -24.43 2.73
N ASP A 47 4.52 -23.55 3.70
CA ASP A 47 5.75 -23.55 4.49
C ASP A 47 5.49 -22.86 5.84
N GLU A 48 5.22 -23.66 6.88
CA GLU A 48 4.95 -23.17 8.23
C GLU A 48 6.15 -22.44 8.86
N GLY A 49 7.35 -22.64 8.34
CA GLY A 49 8.59 -21.96 8.77
C GLY A 49 8.80 -20.60 8.10
N PHE A 50 8.02 -20.26 7.06
CA PHE A 50 8.18 -19.02 6.32
C PHE A 50 7.59 -17.84 7.10
N ALA A 51 8.45 -17.02 7.72
CA ALA A 51 8.05 -16.01 8.70
C ALA A 51 7.35 -14.78 8.10
N ILE A 52 7.80 -14.28 6.94
CA ILE A 52 7.29 -12.99 6.41
C ILE A 52 5.84 -13.00 5.91
N PRO A 53 5.20 -14.10 5.49
CA PRO A 53 3.77 -14.12 5.24
C PRO A 53 2.92 -13.75 6.47
N HIS A 54 3.39 -14.10 7.67
CA HIS A 54 2.75 -13.64 8.91
C HIS A 54 2.83 -12.10 9.04
N CYS A 55 3.90 -11.44 8.58
CA CYS A 55 3.98 -9.97 8.55
C CYS A 55 2.94 -9.38 7.61
N GLY A 56 2.84 -9.89 6.38
CA GLY A 56 1.84 -9.44 5.41
C GLY A 56 0.42 -9.58 5.95
N LEU A 57 0.11 -10.72 6.56
CA LEU A 57 -1.18 -10.98 7.18
C LEU A 57 -1.44 -10.08 8.39
N ALA A 58 -0.43 -9.80 9.22
CA ALA A 58 -0.54 -8.87 10.34
C ALA A 58 -0.82 -7.43 9.88
N VAL A 59 -0.14 -6.97 8.80
CA VAL A 59 -0.41 -5.68 8.17
C VAL A 59 -1.85 -5.61 7.66
N TRP A 60 -2.33 -6.65 6.99
CA TRP A 60 -3.70 -6.71 6.50
C TRP A 60 -4.73 -6.66 7.64
N HIS A 61 -4.54 -7.46 8.70
CA HIS A 61 -5.43 -7.41 9.88
C HIS A 61 -5.49 -6.02 10.50
N GLN A 62 -4.36 -5.36 10.63
CA GLN A 62 -4.29 -3.99 11.17
C GLN A 62 -5.05 -3.01 10.27
N GLN A 63 -4.95 -3.16 8.94
CA GLN A 63 -5.69 -2.33 7.97
C GLN A 63 -7.20 -2.57 8.03
N LYS A 64 -7.63 -3.78 8.36
CA LYS A 64 -9.04 -4.14 8.53
C LYS A 64 -9.58 -3.87 9.93
N ASN A 65 -8.86 -3.07 10.74
CA ASN A 65 -9.23 -2.72 12.11
C ASN A 65 -9.45 -3.95 13.01
N ARG A 66 -8.59 -4.96 12.84
CA ARG A 66 -8.57 -6.22 13.62
C ARG A 66 -7.28 -6.31 14.47
N PRO A 67 -7.13 -5.43 15.49
CA PRO A 67 -5.85 -5.29 16.20
C PRO A 67 -5.46 -6.52 17.03
N ALA A 68 -6.42 -7.31 17.50
CA ALA A 68 -6.14 -8.53 18.23
C ALA A 68 -5.49 -9.59 17.31
N ASP A 69 -6.05 -9.77 16.10
CA ASP A 69 -5.51 -10.69 15.10
C ASP A 69 -4.14 -10.22 14.59
N ALA A 70 -3.99 -8.90 14.35
CA ALA A 70 -2.72 -8.32 13.96
C ALA A 70 -1.61 -8.61 14.98
N LYS A 71 -1.88 -8.42 16.28
CA LYS A 71 -0.94 -8.73 17.36
C LYS A 71 -0.61 -10.22 17.46
N SER A 72 -1.62 -11.08 17.33
CA SER A 72 -1.42 -12.52 17.36
C SER A 72 -0.54 -12.99 16.21
N THR A 73 -0.82 -12.50 14.99
CA THR A 73 -0.09 -12.87 13.78
C THR A 73 1.35 -12.32 13.80
N SER A 74 1.55 -11.08 14.26
CA SER A 74 2.89 -10.49 14.43
C SER A 74 3.75 -11.30 15.41
N LYS A 75 3.16 -11.78 16.50
CA LYS A 75 3.84 -12.69 17.43
C LYS A 75 4.28 -14.00 16.75
N GLY A 76 3.47 -14.55 15.84
CA GLY A 76 3.83 -15.71 15.04
C GLY A 76 5.09 -15.45 14.21
N ALA A 77 5.14 -14.32 13.51
CA ALA A 77 6.32 -13.90 12.74
C ALA A 77 7.57 -13.79 13.61
N LEU A 78 7.47 -13.14 14.79
CA LEU A 78 8.60 -13.01 15.73
C LEU A 78 9.13 -14.35 16.25
N ALA A 79 8.25 -15.32 16.49
CA ALA A 79 8.66 -16.66 16.94
C ALA A 79 9.53 -17.40 15.90
N LEU A 80 9.36 -17.07 14.62
CA LEU A 80 10.12 -17.65 13.50
C LEU A 80 11.37 -16.81 13.13
N ALA A 81 11.52 -15.62 13.68
CA ALA A 81 12.53 -14.62 13.26
C ALA A 81 14.00 -15.06 13.50
N SER A 82 14.25 -16.09 14.30
CA SER A 82 15.62 -16.58 14.55
C SER A 82 16.24 -17.28 13.34
N GLY A 83 15.42 -17.83 12.43
CA GLY A 83 15.85 -18.56 11.24
C GLY A 83 15.92 -17.76 9.95
N VAL A 84 15.54 -16.47 9.97
CA VAL A 84 15.41 -15.66 8.76
C VAL A 84 16.62 -14.77 8.48
N SER A 85 16.69 -14.24 7.25
CA SER A 85 17.69 -13.26 6.86
C SER A 85 17.60 -11.95 7.68
N ARG A 86 18.69 -11.15 7.69
CA ARG A 86 18.67 -9.84 8.35
C ARG A 86 17.57 -8.94 7.77
N ARG A 87 17.37 -8.96 6.45
CA ARG A 87 16.30 -8.21 5.78
C ARG A 87 14.93 -8.54 6.37
N GLU A 88 14.59 -9.82 6.37
CA GLU A 88 13.28 -10.28 6.84
C GLU A 88 13.09 -10.05 8.35
N ARG A 89 14.15 -10.17 9.13
CA ARG A 89 14.11 -9.85 10.57
C ARG A 89 13.75 -8.39 10.80
N GLN A 90 14.40 -7.45 10.10
CA GLN A 90 14.07 -6.04 10.20
C GLN A 90 12.64 -5.74 9.73
N GLN A 91 12.16 -6.42 8.68
CA GLN A 91 10.78 -6.32 8.23
C GLN A 91 9.80 -6.77 9.32
N ILE A 92 10.04 -7.91 9.96
CA ILE A 92 9.24 -8.44 11.07
C ILE A 92 9.22 -7.46 12.25
N GLU A 93 10.40 -6.96 12.65
CA GLU A 93 10.54 -6.03 13.77
C GLU A 93 9.83 -4.69 13.50
N ALA A 94 9.95 -4.14 12.28
CA ALA A 94 9.30 -2.88 11.91
C ALA A 94 7.76 -3.00 11.95
N VAL A 95 7.21 -4.11 11.45
CA VAL A 95 5.77 -4.41 11.50
C VAL A 95 5.31 -4.58 12.95
N ASP A 96 6.05 -5.33 13.77
CA ASP A 96 5.70 -5.53 15.18
C ASP A 96 5.71 -4.23 15.98
N LEU A 97 6.73 -3.39 15.77
CA LEU A 97 6.80 -2.06 16.39
C LEU A 97 5.57 -1.21 16.06
N TRP A 98 5.17 -1.19 14.79
CA TRP A 98 3.97 -0.46 14.37
C TRP A 98 2.69 -1.00 15.02
N ILE A 99 2.47 -2.32 14.99
CA ILE A 99 1.27 -2.97 15.57
C ILE A 99 1.17 -2.72 17.07
N ASN A 100 2.30 -2.61 17.77
CA ASN A 100 2.36 -2.32 19.20
C ASN A 100 2.39 -0.82 19.53
N GLY A 101 2.07 0.08 18.58
CA GLY A 101 1.95 1.51 18.80
C GLY A 101 3.29 2.25 18.95
N LYS A 102 4.40 1.63 18.56
CA LYS A 102 5.75 2.21 18.59
C LYS A 102 6.13 2.80 17.23
N GLY A 103 5.27 3.66 16.67
CA GLY A 103 5.40 4.16 15.31
C GLY A 103 6.73 4.87 15.03
N ARG A 104 7.23 5.69 15.98
CA ARG A 104 8.53 6.38 15.85
C ARG A 104 9.72 5.41 15.76
N ASN A 105 9.69 4.31 16.51
CA ASN A 105 10.71 3.28 16.42
C ASN A 105 10.60 2.52 15.11
N SER A 106 9.37 2.22 14.67
CA SER A 106 9.12 1.55 13.39
C SER A 106 9.65 2.37 12.22
N ILE A 107 9.33 3.68 12.12
CA ILE A 107 9.82 4.52 11.01
C ILE A 107 11.34 4.68 11.02
N GLN A 108 11.98 4.74 12.19
CA GLN A 108 13.43 4.78 12.29
C GLN A 108 14.05 3.50 11.72
N LEU A 109 13.54 2.33 12.13
CA LEU A 109 14.00 1.04 11.61
C LEU A 109 13.76 0.90 10.10
N ILE A 110 12.62 1.41 9.59
CA ILE A 110 12.32 1.42 8.15
C ILE A 110 13.34 2.27 7.38
N LYS A 111 13.72 3.44 7.89
CA LYS A 111 14.77 4.28 7.27
C LYS A 111 16.10 3.55 7.18
N GLU A 112 16.53 2.88 8.25
CA GLU A 112 17.74 2.06 8.28
C GLU A 112 17.64 0.88 7.31
N HIS A 113 16.51 0.20 7.27
CA HIS A 113 16.23 -0.92 6.37
C HIS A 113 16.30 -0.51 4.90
N LEU A 114 15.59 0.56 4.52
CA LEU A 114 15.55 1.03 3.14
C LEU A 114 16.89 1.61 2.64
N ALA A 115 17.78 2.03 3.54
CA ALA A 115 19.14 2.42 3.17
C ALA A 115 20.01 1.24 2.70
N GLU A 116 19.63 -0.01 3.02
CA GLU A 116 20.34 -1.21 2.61
C GLU A 116 19.51 -2.04 1.61
N PHE A 117 18.21 -2.19 1.87
CA PHE A 117 17.25 -2.99 1.09
C PHE A 117 16.27 -2.07 0.36
N HIS A 118 16.77 -1.37 -0.64
CA HIS A 118 16.07 -0.26 -1.30
C HIS A 118 14.72 -0.61 -1.92
N ARG A 119 14.47 -1.88 -2.25
CA ARG A 119 13.29 -2.33 -3.00
C ARG A 119 12.21 -2.99 -2.13
N ASP A 120 12.26 -2.86 -0.81
CA ASP A 120 11.24 -3.45 0.06
C ASP A 120 9.93 -2.63 0.04
N GLY A 121 9.05 -2.97 -0.91
CA GLY A 121 7.78 -2.28 -1.12
C GLY A 121 6.83 -2.36 0.09
N LEU A 122 6.86 -3.46 0.86
CA LEU A 122 6.02 -3.59 2.05
C LEU A 122 6.40 -2.55 3.11
N LEU A 123 7.70 -2.34 3.34
CA LEU A 123 8.15 -1.35 4.30
C LEU A 123 7.99 0.10 3.79
N MET A 124 8.10 0.34 2.48
CA MET A 124 7.73 1.65 1.90
C MET A 124 6.24 1.96 2.16
N ARG A 125 5.36 0.98 1.94
CA ARG A 125 3.93 1.14 2.23
C ARG A 125 3.65 1.34 3.72
N LEU A 126 4.39 0.68 4.59
CA LEU A 126 4.29 0.91 6.04
C LEU A 126 4.78 2.31 6.42
N ALA A 127 5.86 2.81 5.82
CA ALA A 127 6.31 4.18 6.00
C ALA A 127 5.23 5.20 5.63
N HIS A 128 4.57 5.03 4.47
CA HIS A 128 3.42 5.85 4.06
C HIS A 128 2.40 5.95 5.20
N ARG A 129 1.95 4.80 5.72
CA ARG A 129 0.94 4.78 6.79
C ARG A 129 1.39 5.44 8.08
N LEU A 130 2.66 5.31 8.43
CA LEU A 130 3.23 5.95 9.61
C LEU A 130 3.30 7.46 9.44
N TYR A 131 3.69 7.95 8.27
CA TYR A 131 3.71 9.37 7.96
C TYR A 131 2.30 9.97 7.95
N MET A 132 1.32 9.31 7.33
CA MET A 132 -0.07 9.74 7.31
C MET A 132 -0.72 9.85 8.70
N ARG A 133 -0.20 9.13 9.70
CA ARG A 133 -0.64 9.26 11.09
C ARG A 133 0.03 10.40 11.86
N GLY A 134 0.93 11.13 11.23
CA GLY A 134 1.57 12.29 11.82
C GLY A 134 2.28 11.97 13.13
N CYS A 135 1.99 12.74 14.19
CA CYS A 135 2.62 12.59 15.51
C CYS A 135 2.43 11.21 16.15
N ASP A 136 1.30 10.55 15.90
CA ASP A 136 0.99 9.19 16.41
C ASP A 136 1.65 8.08 15.60
N GLY A 137 2.20 8.41 14.43
CA GLY A 137 2.91 7.51 13.54
C GLY A 137 4.40 7.80 13.49
N ALA A 138 4.82 8.53 12.47
CA ALA A 138 6.24 8.90 12.24
C ALA A 138 6.79 9.91 13.24
N GLY A 139 5.92 10.60 13.98
CA GLY A 139 6.32 11.60 14.98
C GLY A 139 6.54 13.00 14.40
N THR A 140 6.06 13.27 13.21
CA THR A 140 6.13 14.56 12.51
C THR A 140 4.75 15.04 12.10
N LEU A 141 4.55 16.36 12.03
CA LEU A 141 3.37 16.98 11.43
C LEU A 141 3.57 17.31 9.95
N ASP A 142 4.82 17.48 9.55
CA ASP A 142 5.20 17.84 8.17
C ASP A 142 5.54 16.58 7.36
N PHE A 143 4.56 15.68 7.23
CA PHE A 143 4.79 14.39 6.61
C PHE A 143 5.10 14.46 5.10
N PRO A 144 4.51 15.37 4.27
CA PRO A 144 4.69 15.29 2.83
C PRO A 144 6.16 15.43 2.40
N PRO A 145 6.93 16.47 2.82
CA PRO A 145 8.31 16.59 2.43
C PRO A 145 9.21 15.50 3.02
N GLU A 146 8.94 15.04 4.25
CA GLU A 146 9.73 13.97 4.85
C GLU A 146 9.51 12.62 4.13
N TYR A 147 8.26 12.32 3.77
CA TYR A 147 7.96 11.10 3.02
C TYR A 147 8.57 11.14 1.62
N LEU A 148 8.43 12.26 0.92
CA LEU A 148 9.06 12.46 -0.39
C LEU A 148 10.58 12.32 -0.30
N ALA A 149 11.22 12.88 0.74
CA ALA A 149 12.66 12.75 0.96
C ALA A 149 13.10 11.29 1.17
N LEU A 150 12.31 10.50 1.91
CA LEU A 150 12.57 9.06 2.09
C LEU A 150 12.51 8.32 0.75
N LEU A 151 11.46 8.53 -0.04
CA LEU A 151 11.31 7.85 -1.33
C LEU A 151 12.39 8.26 -2.34
N ARG A 152 12.83 9.53 -2.34
CA ARG A 152 13.95 10.00 -3.19
C ARG A 152 15.26 9.25 -2.95
N GLN A 153 15.52 8.79 -1.72
CA GLN A 153 16.75 8.04 -1.40
C GLN A 153 16.80 6.70 -2.13
N VAL A 154 15.66 6.09 -2.39
CA VAL A 154 15.56 4.77 -3.03
C VAL A 154 15.13 4.82 -4.49
N ALA A 155 14.74 5.99 -5.00
CA ALA A 155 14.13 6.15 -6.31
C ALA A 155 14.96 5.54 -7.44
N THR A 156 16.30 5.73 -7.45
CA THR A 156 17.18 5.19 -8.50
C THR A 156 17.16 3.68 -8.63
N TYR A 157 16.71 2.97 -7.58
CA TYR A 157 16.62 1.52 -7.53
C TYR A 157 15.23 0.97 -7.85
N CYS A 158 14.19 1.84 -7.91
CA CYS A 158 12.79 1.41 -7.87
C CYS A 158 11.94 1.95 -9.03
N MET A 159 12.52 2.73 -9.96
CA MET A 159 11.74 3.34 -11.07
C MET A 159 11.14 2.34 -12.07
N ASP A 160 11.48 1.07 -11.98
CA ASP A 160 10.94 -0.06 -12.73
C ASP A 160 9.85 -0.84 -11.96
N ASP A 161 9.38 -0.31 -10.84
CA ASP A 161 8.38 -0.94 -9.98
C ASP A 161 7.09 -0.14 -9.89
N TRP A 162 5.97 -0.73 -10.29
CA TRP A 162 4.66 -0.09 -10.29
C TRP A 162 4.20 0.35 -8.88
N ALA A 163 4.53 -0.42 -7.84
CA ALA A 163 4.12 -0.08 -6.48
C ALA A 163 4.90 1.12 -5.95
N PHE A 164 6.22 1.17 -6.21
CA PHE A 164 7.03 2.33 -5.89
C PHE A 164 6.56 3.57 -6.64
N LEU A 165 6.30 3.47 -7.95
CA LEU A 165 5.84 4.59 -8.77
C LEU A 165 4.54 5.20 -8.24
N ALA A 166 3.61 4.36 -7.75
CA ALA A 166 2.37 4.83 -7.14
C ALA A 166 2.59 5.60 -5.82
N GLU A 167 3.44 5.08 -4.93
CA GLU A 167 3.81 5.75 -3.68
C GLU A 167 4.56 7.06 -3.94
N TYR A 168 5.41 7.07 -4.96
CA TYR A 168 6.19 8.24 -5.34
C TYR A 168 5.30 9.31 -6.00
N ALA A 169 4.32 8.89 -6.81
CA ALA A 169 3.29 9.77 -7.34
C ALA A 169 2.49 10.44 -6.21
N PHE A 170 2.08 9.67 -5.21
CA PHE A 170 1.39 10.20 -4.04
C PHE A 170 2.23 11.24 -3.30
N ALA A 171 3.51 10.96 -3.03
CA ALA A 171 4.39 11.89 -2.34
C ALA A 171 4.66 13.19 -3.13
N HIS A 172 4.73 13.11 -4.47
CA HIS A 172 4.82 14.29 -5.33
C HIS A 172 3.51 15.09 -5.33
N HIS A 173 2.35 14.43 -5.35
CA HIS A 173 1.05 15.09 -5.23
C HIS A 173 0.94 15.87 -3.92
N GLU A 174 1.22 15.25 -2.79
CA GLU A 174 1.15 15.86 -1.46
C GLU A 174 2.10 17.06 -1.28
N THR A 175 3.14 17.17 -2.12
CA THR A 175 4.07 18.32 -2.16
C THR A 175 3.79 19.30 -3.28
N GLY A 176 2.63 19.22 -3.94
CA GLY A 176 2.17 20.13 -5.00
C GLY A 176 2.87 19.97 -6.35
N GLN A 177 3.63 18.88 -6.55
CA GLN A 177 4.34 18.60 -7.80
C GLN A 177 3.42 17.80 -8.75
N LEU A 178 2.29 18.40 -9.15
CA LEU A 178 1.16 17.72 -9.81
C LEU A 178 1.51 17.10 -11.16
N ASP A 179 2.38 17.74 -11.96
CA ASP A 179 2.78 17.19 -13.27
C ASP A 179 3.60 15.91 -13.12
N GLU A 180 4.53 15.89 -12.18
CA GLU A 180 5.33 14.71 -11.89
C GLU A 180 4.48 13.60 -11.24
N ALA A 181 3.57 13.95 -10.34
CA ALA A 181 2.62 13.02 -9.76
C ALA A 181 1.77 12.32 -10.82
N MET A 182 1.22 13.09 -11.78
CA MET A 182 0.43 12.56 -12.91
C MET A 182 1.27 11.59 -13.76
N ARG A 183 2.49 11.98 -14.13
CA ARG A 183 3.40 11.18 -14.95
C ARG A 183 3.76 9.84 -14.27
N LEU A 184 4.09 9.88 -12.97
CA LEU A 184 4.46 8.68 -12.21
C LEU A 184 3.26 7.75 -12.00
N ALA A 185 2.09 8.31 -11.70
CA ALA A 185 0.87 7.52 -11.55
C ALA A 185 0.46 6.84 -12.87
N GLN A 186 0.59 7.54 -14.01
CA GLN A 186 0.34 6.95 -15.32
C GLN A 186 1.30 5.79 -15.61
N LEU A 187 2.61 5.97 -15.39
CA LEU A 187 3.58 4.88 -15.55
C LEU A 187 3.26 3.67 -14.67
N SER A 188 2.81 3.91 -13.44
CA SER A 188 2.37 2.83 -12.54
C SER A 188 1.17 2.07 -13.11
N LEU A 189 0.15 2.78 -13.63
CA LEU A 189 -1.04 2.18 -14.24
C LEU A 189 -0.74 1.46 -15.54
N ASP A 190 0.22 1.93 -16.34
CA ASP A 190 0.68 1.24 -17.57
C ASP A 190 1.29 -0.13 -17.25
N MET A 191 1.94 -0.26 -16.07
CA MET A 191 2.54 -1.53 -15.60
C MET A 191 1.53 -2.39 -14.84
N ASN A 192 0.61 -1.79 -14.09
CA ASN A 192 -0.43 -2.49 -13.31
C ASN A 192 -1.73 -1.68 -13.34
N GLN A 193 -2.60 -1.99 -14.30
CA GLN A 193 -3.87 -1.29 -14.54
C GLN A 193 -4.85 -1.36 -13.36
N THR A 194 -4.68 -2.32 -12.46
CA THR A 194 -5.55 -2.47 -11.28
C THR A 194 -4.97 -1.83 -10.01
N ASN A 195 -3.91 -1.02 -10.14
CA ASN A 195 -3.30 -0.35 -8.99
C ASN A 195 -4.16 0.83 -8.49
N ALA A 196 -4.96 0.58 -7.44
CA ALA A 196 -5.83 1.60 -6.86
C ALA A 196 -5.06 2.77 -6.22
N VAL A 197 -3.81 2.58 -5.80
CA VAL A 197 -2.97 3.67 -5.24
C VAL A 197 -2.58 4.67 -6.33
N ALA A 198 -2.20 4.19 -7.51
CA ALA A 198 -1.89 5.06 -8.65
C ALA A 198 -3.14 5.76 -9.18
N CYS A 199 -4.26 5.03 -9.31
CA CYS A 199 -5.55 5.60 -9.66
C CYS A 199 -5.95 6.73 -8.70
N HIS A 200 -5.80 6.52 -7.40
CA HIS A 200 -6.08 7.52 -6.37
C HIS A 200 -5.21 8.78 -6.53
N SER A 201 -3.90 8.61 -6.78
CA SER A 201 -3.00 9.74 -7.00
C SER A 201 -3.40 10.57 -8.23
N MET A 202 -3.76 9.93 -9.36
CA MET A 202 -4.27 10.64 -10.54
C MET A 202 -5.58 11.37 -10.25
N THR A 203 -6.48 10.76 -9.50
CA THR A 203 -7.75 11.34 -9.07
C THR A 203 -7.52 12.63 -8.30
N HIS A 204 -6.60 12.62 -7.34
CA HIS A 204 -6.21 13.81 -6.59
C HIS A 204 -5.62 14.91 -7.49
N VAL A 205 -4.78 14.56 -8.47
CA VAL A 205 -4.22 15.55 -9.40
C VAL A 205 -5.33 16.24 -10.22
N HIS A 206 -6.33 15.50 -10.72
CA HIS A 206 -7.49 16.09 -11.39
C HIS A 206 -8.27 17.02 -10.45
N PHE A 207 -8.47 16.60 -9.21
CA PHE A 207 -9.18 17.39 -8.20
C PHE A 207 -8.46 18.71 -7.90
N GLU A 208 -7.15 18.67 -7.64
CA GLU A 208 -6.34 19.87 -7.35
C GLU A 208 -6.23 20.83 -8.54
N ARG A 209 -6.30 20.31 -9.75
CA ARG A 209 -6.36 21.15 -10.97
C ARG A 209 -7.74 21.75 -11.26
N GLY A 210 -8.78 21.34 -10.52
CA GLY A 210 -10.17 21.73 -10.79
C GLY A 210 -10.73 21.12 -12.08
N ASP A 211 -10.10 20.07 -12.62
CA ASP A 211 -10.50 19.39 -13.84
C ASP A 211 -11.50 18.27 -13.56
N SER A 212 -12.67 18.67 -13.06
CA SER A 212 -13.69 17.73 -12.59
C SER A 212 -14.25 16.85 -13.71
N ALA A 213 -14.33 17.34 -14.95
CA ALA A 213 -14.85 16.58 -16.07
C ALA A 213 -13.92 15.44 -16.46
N SER A 214 -12.61 15.72 -16.66
CA SER A 214 -11.62 14.68 -16.95
C SER A 214 -11.44 13.72 -15.78
N GLY A 215 -11.50 14.21 -14.53
CA GLY A 215 -11.43 13.39 -13.33
C GLY A 215 -12.59 12.40 -13.23
N GLU A 216 -13.82 12.84 -13.53
CA GLU A 216 -15.01 11.97 -13.58
C GLU A 216 -14.88 10.91 -14.68
N ASP A 217 -14.51 11.31 -15.90
CA ASP A 217 -14.35 10.39 -17.03
C ASP A 217 -13.29 9.32 -16.74
N PHE A 218 -12.14 9.74 -16.23
CA PHE A 218 -11.05 8.84 -15.83
C PHE A 218 -11.50 7.87 -14.74
N LEU A 219 -11.92 8.39 -13.59
CA LEU A 219 -12.22 7.58 -12.42
C LEU A 219 -13.46 6.70 -12.62
N GLY A 220 -14.49 7.24 -13.28
CA GLY A 220 -15.70 6.48 -13.62
C GLY A 220 -15.41 5.33 -14.58
N SER A 221 -14.51 5.52 -15.55
CA SER A 221 -14.08 4.46 -16.45
C SER A 221 -13.26 3.40 -15.72
N TRP A 222 -12.34 3.81 -14.87
CA TRP A 222 -11.48 2.91 -14.12
C TRP A 222 -12.27 2.03 -13.12
N LEU A 223 -13.22 2.63 -12.37
CA LEU A 223 -14.06 1.92 -11.40
C LEU A 223 -14.96 0.85 -12.03
N ARG A 224 -15.38 0.99 -13.30
CA ARG A 224 -16.14 -0.05 -13.99
C ARG A 224 -15.39 -1.37 -14.16
N GLY A 225 -14.06 -1.30 -14.18
CA GLY A 225 -13.18 -2.47 -14.29
C GLY A 225 -12.55 -2.93 -12.97
N PHE A 226 -12.87 -2.24 -11.86
CA PHE A 226 -12.26 -2.52 -10.56
C PHE A 226 -13.21 -3.31 -9.65
N ASP A 227 -12.66 -4.27 -8.88
CA ASP A 227 -13.45 -5.15 -8.04
C ASP A 227 -14.02 -4.40 -6.81
N SER A 228 -15.34 -4.41 -6.67
CA SER A 228 -16.05 -3.71 -5.59
C SER A 228 -15.68 -4.14 -4.16
N PRO A 229 -15.28 -5.40 -3.86
CA PRO A 229 -14.78 -5.78 -2.54
C PRO A 229 -13.41 -5.21 -2.19
N ALA A 230 -12.74 -4.53 -3.13
CA ALA A 230 -11.43 -3.94 -2.85
C ALA A 230 -11.50 -2.86 -1.76
N THR A 231 -10.43 -2.77 -0.98
CA THR A 231 -10.33 -1.85 0.17
C THR A 231 -10.56 -0.39 -0.23
N SER A 232 -10.15 0.00 -1.45
CA SER A 232 -10.22 1.37 -1.94
C SER A 232 -11.52 1.72 -2.67
N TYR A 233 -12.39 0.75 -2.95
CA TYR A 233 -13.57 0.99 -3.80
C TYR A 233 -14.49 2.09 -3.26
N VAL A 234 -14.83 2.02 -1.97
CA VAL A 234 -15.68 3.02 -1.32
C VAL A 234 -15.05 4.41 -1.35
N HIS A 235 -13.75 4.49 -1.06
CA HIS A 235 -13.01 5.74 -1.05
C HIS A 235 -12.91 6.36 -2.45
N LEU A 236 -12.64 5.58 -3.47
CA LEU A 236 -12.62 6.04 -4.86
C LEU A 236 -14.02 6.41 -5.37
N SER A 237 -15.06 5.69 -4.95
CA SER A 237 -16.46 6.07 -5.23
C SER A 237 -16.81 7.42 -4.60
N TRP A 238 -16.29 7.70 -3.40
CA TRP A 238 -16.44 9.01 -2.77
C TRP A 238 -15.75 10.13 -3.59
N HIS A 239 -14.54 9.90 -4.10
CA HIS A 239 -13.87 10.87 -4.98
C HIS A 239 -14.66 11.12 -6.27
N LEU A 240 -15.27 10.07 -6.83
CA LEU A 240 -16.11 10.23 -8.02
C LEU A 240 -17.36 11.06 -7.70
N ALA A 241 -17.99 10.88 -6.53
CA ALA A 241 -19.09 11.71 -6.06
C ALA A 241 -18.69 13.19 -5.93
N LEU A 242 -17.44 13.49 -5.53
CA LEU A 242 -16.95 14.88 -5.47
C LEU A 242 -16.84 15.53 -6.85
N PHE A 243 -16.42 14.79 -7.88
CA PHE A 243 -16.40 15.29 -9.26
C PHE A 243 -17.82 15.53 -9.79
N GLU A 244 -18.75 14.63 -9.53
CA GLU A 244 -20.17 14.77 -9.88
C GLU A 244 -20.78 16.01 -9.20
N LEU A 245 -20.51 16.17 -7.90
CA LEU A 245 -20.97 17.33 -7.11
C LEU A 245 -20.43 18.65 -7.65
N ALA A 246 -19.13 18.70 -7.98
CA ALA A 246 -18.49 19.90 -8.53
C ALA A 246 -19.07 20.32 -9.89
N GLN A 247 -19.70 19.41 -10.62
CA GLN A 247 -20.37 19.66 -11.90
C GLN A 247 -21.88 19.89 -11.77
N GLY A 248 -22.41 19.92 -10.53
CA GLY A 248 -23.84 20.13 -10.28
C GLY A 248 -24.72 18.91 -10.56
N LYS A 249 -24.14 17.71 -10.70
CA LYS A 249 -24.82 16.43 -10.90
C LYS A 249 -25.32 15.87 -9.56
N TYR A 250 -26.23 16.60 -8.92
CA TYR A 250 -26.65 16.31 -7.54
C TYR A 250 -27.35 14.98 -7.39
N GLN A 251 -28.14 14.55 -8.38
CA GLN A 251 -28.85 13.28 -8.31
C GLN A 251 -27.89 12.11 -8.43
N GLU A 252 -26.95 12.16 -9.35
CA GLU A 252 -25.89 11.16 -9.55
C GLU A 252 -25.02 11.02 -8.28
N THR A 253 -24.68 12.16 -7.66
CA THR A 253 -23.95 12.21 -6.38
C THR A 253 -24.72 11.48 -5.26
N LEU A 254 -26.05 11.74 -5.15
CA LEU A 254 -26.89 11.09 -4.14
C LEU A 254 -27.05 9.60 -4.40
N ASP A 255 -27.28 9.21 -5.64
CA ASP A 255 -27.41 7.80 -6.03
C ASP A 255 -26.10 7.05 -5.73
N ARG A 256 -24.95 7.63 -6.04
CA ARG A 256 -23.65 7.06 -5.69
C ARG A 256 -23.43 6.92 -4.19
N TYR A 257 -23.84 7.92 -3.40
CA TYR A 257 -23.78 7.84 -1.95
C TYR A 257 -24.63 6.68 -1.42
N GLU A 258 -25.87 6.56 -1.89
CA GLU A 258 -26.80 5.51 -1.45
C GLU A 258 -26.33 4.11 -1.84
N ASP A 259 -25.74 3.95 -3.03
CA ASP A 259 -25.39 2.64 -3.59
C ASP A 259 -24.01 2.15 -3.13
N PHE A 260 -23.03 3.05 -2.88
CA PHE A 260 -21.62 2.66 -2.73
C PHE A 260 -20.89 3.25 -1.51
N ILE A 261 -21.42 4.30 -0.85
CA ILE A 261 -20.64 5.05 0.13
C ILE A 261 -21.23 4.97 1.54
N ARG A 262 -22.54 5.01 1.67
CA ARG A 262 -23.20 5.06 2.99
C ARG A 262 -22.83 3.85 3.87
N PRO A 263 -22.76 4.02 5.21
CA PRO A 263 -22.30 2.94 6.11
C PRO A 263 -23.15 1.65 6.08
N SER A 264 -24.39 1.72 5.58
CA SER A 264 -25.29 0.55 5.48
C SER A 264 -25.01 -0.37 4.29
N VAL A 265 -24.14 0.05 3.36
CA VAL A 265 -23.75 -0.75 2.17
C VAL A 265 -22.28 -1.16 2.19
N VAL A 266 -21.52 -0.75 3.20
CA VAL A 266 -20.08 -0.97 3.35
C VAL A 266 -19.76 -2.01 4.43
#